data_d315e895e65bb2cd581cfe0e83ce19fb
#
_entry.id   d315e895e65bb2cd581cfe0e83ce19fb
#
_cell.length_a   1.000
_cell.length_b   1.000
_cell.length_c   1.000
_cell.angle_alpha   90.00
_cell.angle_beta   90.00
_cell.angle_gamma   90.00
#
_symmetry.space_group_name_H-M   'P 1'
#
loop_
_entity.id
_entity.type
_entity.pdbx_description
1 polymer ?
#
loop_
_entity_poly.entity_id
_entity_poly.type
_entity_poly.pdbx_seq_one_letter_code
_entity_poly.pdbx_strand_id
1 'polypeptide(L)'
;MKVAKSITCNSIYTEVDAIMYDNGKIYLGLSGEERVQLPLSMCNRHGLIAGATGTGKTVTMKVLAESLSDAGVPVFLCDVKGDVAGICAPGADSEDMQKRIERFGLTGKFAYRGYPTTFWDIYQTGGHAVRATVSEMGPELLSRILCLSEAQTGVLQIVFRVADDRGLLLDDLKDLRALLNYVNDHKEDYRMKYGNITTQSVAAILRALLPLEKEGGELFFGEPALDVNDWIRTDAEGRGMVNVLDCVKLVQNPTLYASFLLWLLSELFETMPEVGDLEKPKLVFFFDEAHMLFRDAPAVLVQKIEQTVKLIRSRGIGVFFVTQSPADVPNTVLAQLSNRVQHALRAYTPTELKAVRVAAQAFRENPAFNAEDAIMELGVGEALTSFLGEDGIPAMVQRTKIICPQSLMGAPEAMTRAKAILRDGMEKYDEAEDNVSAYEVLADETQAAEEALAQERERLEEEKRAAEEEKQRRKQAEADEKRAQKLEDEARRRAQKLEDEERRRAQKLEDEARRKAEREKEKKEAEEK
;
A
#
# COMPACT_ATOMS: atom_id res chain seq x y z
N MET A 1 -10.12 52.71 42.26
CA MET A 1 -10.66 52.06 41.05
C MET A 1 -9.67 52.27 39.92
N LYS A 2 -8.76 51.34 39.69
CA LYS A 2 -7.80 51.36 38.56
C LYS A 2 -8.28 50.38 37.53
N VAL A 3 -8.64 50.88 36.35
CA VAL A 3 -9.01 50.10 35.17
C VAL A 3 -7.73 49.48 34.61
N ALA A 4 -7.67 48.15 34.64
CA ALA A 4 -6.62 47.40 33.97
C ALA A 4 -6.92 47.43 32.46
N LYS A 5 -6.08 48.12 31.67
CA LYS A 5 -6.03 48.00 30.23
C LYS A 5 -5.45 46.63 29.87
N SER A 6 -6.23 45.82 29.20
CA SER A 6 -5.74 44.61 28.56
C SER A 6 -4.76 45.01 27.44
N ILE A 7 -3.53 44.60 27.60
CA ILE A 7 -2.52 44.69 26.55
C ILE A 7 -2.80 43.50 25.62
N THR A 8 -3.46 43.75 24.53
CA THR A 8 -3.47 42.88 23.36
C THR A 8 -2.04 42.79 22.86
N CYS A 9 -1.49 41.59 22.92
CA CYS A 9 -0.22 41.26 22.32
C CYS A 9 -0.38 41.34 20.79
N ASN A 10 -0.19 42.54 20.26
CA ASN A 10 0.01 42.71 18.81
C ASN A 10 1.40 42.12 18.54
N SER A 11 1.43 41.01 17.83
CA SER A 11 2.62 40.44 17.24
C SER A 11 3.35 41.50 16.45
N ILE A 12 4.55 41.79 16.87
CA ILE A 12 5.54 42.53 16.06
C ILE A 12 5.98 41.52 14.97
N TYR A 13 5.12 41.31 13.99
CA TYR A 13 5.57 40.84 12.70
C TYR A 13 6.27 42.00 12.04
N THR A 14 7.59 42.00 12.05
CA THR A 14 8.37 42.77 11.12
C THR A 14 7.83 42.43 9.73
N GLU A 15 7.35 43.44 9.02
CA GLU A 15 6.97 43.41 7.61
C GLU A 15 8.18 43.03 6.74
N VAL A 16 8.54 41.75 6.76
CA VAL A 16 9.19 41.09 5.64
C VAL A 16 8.02 40.68 4.74
N ASP A 17 7.58 41.67 3.96
CA ASP A 17 6.51 41.51 2.97
C ASP A 17 6.69 40.18 2.26
N ALA A 18 5.70 39.32 2.29
CA ALA A 18 5.66 38.13 1.45
C ALA A 18 5.69 38.60 -0.01
N ILE A 19 6.86 38.60 -0.60
CA ILE A 19 7.15 39.26 -1.89
C ILE A 19 6.32 38.65 -3.01
N MET A 20 5.98 37.35 -2.87
CA MET A 20 5.32 36.56 -3.88
C MET A 20 3.85 36.29 -3.57
N TYR A 21 3.36 36.65 -2.39
CA TYR A 21 1.96 36.54 -2.01
C TYR A 21 1.50 37.81 -1.30
N ASP A 22 0.47 38.44 -1.81
CA ASP A 22 -0.11 39.68 -1.25
C ASP A 22 -1.62 39.71 -1.48
N ASN A 23 -2.38 40.03 -0.44
CA ASN A 23 -3.82 40.29 -0.50
C ASN A 23 -4.63 39.22 -1.26
N GLY A 24 -4.39 37.92 -0.99
CA GLY A 24 -5.10 36.81 -1.63
C GLY A 24 -4.67 36.52 -3.07
N LYS A 25 -3.55 37.04 -3.53
CA LYS A 25 -3.03 36.87 -4.89
C LYS A 25 -1.56 36.44 -4.88
N ILE A 26 -1.24 35.45 -5.69
CA ILE A 26 0.12 35.00 -5.94
C ILE A 26 0.71 35.85 -7.07
N TYR A 27 1.82 36.50 -6.80
CA TYR A 27 2.58 37.26 -7.80
C TYR A 27 3.53 36.32 -8.56
N LEU A 28 3.21 36.03 -9.82
CA LEU A 28 4.00 35.09 -10.62
C LEU A 28 5.09 35.81 -11.46
N GLY A 29 4.91 37.06 -11.83
CA GLY A 29 5.86 37.75 -12.68
C GLY A 29 5.32 39.03 -13.30
N LEU A 30 6.00 39.53 -14.33
CA LEU A 30 5.66 40.78 -15.05
C LEU A 30 5.34 40.52 -16.52
N SER A 31 4.26 41.13 -16.99
CA SER A 31 3.96 41.31 -18.41
C SER A 31 4.12 42.79 -18.76
N GLY A 32 5.23 43.13 -19.41
CA GLY A 32 5.65 44.53 -19.48
C GLY A 32 5.95 45.10 -18.09
N GLU A 33 5.17 46.10 -17.64
CA GLU A 33 5.24 46.67 -16.28
C GLU A 33 4.13 46.17 -15.36
N GLU A 34 3.15 45.44 -15.90
CA GLU A 34 2.01 44.92 -15.13
C GLU A 34 2.35 43.64 -14.38
N ARG A 35 1.92 43.55 -13.12
CA ARG A 35 2.03 42.34 -12.32
C ARG A 35 1.05 41.28 -12.79
N VAL A 36 1.56 40.10 -13.12
CA VAL A 36 0.74 38.93 -13.39
C VAL A 36 0.49 38.19 -12.09
N GLN A 37 -0.78 38.03 -11.75
CA GLN A 37 -1.21 37.48 -10.47
C GLN A 37 -2.23 36.36 -10.66
N LEU A 38 -2.12 35.33 -9.83
CA LEU A 38 -3.08 34.24 -9.72
C LEU A 38 -3.87 34.39 -8.41
N PRO A 39 -5.20 34.57 -8.44
CA PRO A 39 -6.01 34.60 -7.24
C PRO A 39 -5.91 33.28 -6.48
N LEU A 40 -5.68 33.35 -5.17
CA LEU A 40 -5.50 32.16 -4.33
C LEU A 40 -6.74 31.24 -4.35
N SER A 41 -7.94 31.83 -4.34
CA SER A 41 -9.22 31.15 -4.46
C SER A 41 -9.38 30.37 -5.77
N MET A 42 -8.59 30.72 -6.81
CA MET A 42 -8.64 30.03 -8.11
C MET A 42 -7.59 28.90 -8.23
N CYS A 43 -6.74 28.68 -7.22
CA CYS A 43 -5.74 27.59 -7.28
C CYS A 43 -6.38 26.20 -7.22
N ASN A 44 -7.60 26.03 -6.67
CA ASN A 44 -8.36 24.78 -6.70
C ASN A 44 -9.02 24.49 -8.08
N ARG A 45 -8.91 25.43 -9.05
CA ARG A 45 -9.40 25.24 -10.43
C ARG A 45 -8.38 24.56 -11.33
N HIS A 46 -7.41 23.94 -10.72
CA HIS A 46 -6.31 23.20 -11.35
C HIS A 46 -5.48 24.01 -12.34
N GLY A 47 -4.34 23.48 -12.74
CA GLY A 47 -3.45 24.18 -13.64
C GLY A 47 -2.55 23.29 -14.47
N LEU A 48 -1.97 23.88 -15.50
CA LEU A 48 -0.98 23.28 -16.37
C LEU A 48 0.26 24.18 -16.45
N ILE A 49 1.43 23.60 -16.20
CA ILE A 49 2.73 24.23 -16.46
C ILE A 49 3.42 23.40 -17.53
N ALA A 50 3.46 23.91 -18.76
CA ALA A 50 4.03 23.17 -19.88
C ALA A 50 5.21 23.91 -20.53
N GLY A 51 6.11 23.16 -21.17
CA GLY A 51 7.23 23.72 -21.91
C GLY A 51 8.41 22.77 -22.05
N ALA A 52 9.31 23.03 -22.99
CA ALA A 52 10.50 22.21 -23.22
C ALA A 52 11.43 22.16 -21.98
N THR A 53 12.31 21.18 -21.94
CA THR A 53 13.30 21.05 -20.86
C THR A 53 14.21 22.29 -20.80
N GLY A 54 14.50 22.78 -19.59
CA GLY A 54 15.35 23.95 -19.37
C GLY A 54 14.70 25.31 -19.62
N THR A 55 13.40 25.40 -19.91
CA THR A 55 12.70 26.66 -20.17
C THR A 55 12.21 27.40 -18.93
N GLY A 56 12.20 26.75 -17.76
CA GLY A 56 11.83 27.36 -16.48
C GLY A 56 10.61 26.77 -15.78
N LYS A 57 10.12 25.60 -16.19
CA LYS A 57 8.96 24.93 -15.54
C LYS A 57 9.15 24.72 -14.04
N THR A 58 10.28 24.12 -13.64
CA THR A 58 10.61 23.86 -12.21
C THR A 58 10.67 25.17 -11.42
N VAL A 59 11.19 26.26 -12.03
CA VAL A 59 11.18 27.60 -11.40
C VAL A 59 9.75 28.07 -11.13
N THR A 60 8.87 27.98 -12.14
CA THR A 60 7.46 28.37 -12.00
C THR A 60 6.74 27.54 -10.94
N MET A 61 6.95 26.23 -10.95
CA MET A 61 6.37 25.33 -9.94
C MET A 61 6.84 25.70 -8.53
N LYS A 62 8.14 25.98 -8.34
CA LYS A 62 8.68 26.39 -7.03
C LYS A 62 8.12 27.74 -6.59
N VAL A 63 8.04 28.73 -7.46
CA VAL A 63 7.44 30.03 -7.15
C VAL A 63 5.99 29.87 -6.69
N LEU A 64 5.20 29.03 -7.35
CA LEU A 64 3.83 28.75 -6.92
C LEU A 64 3.80 28.01 -5.57
N ALA A 65 4.64 26.99 -5.37
CA ALA A 65 4.72 26.24 -4.11
C ALA A 65 5.14 27.13 -2.93
N GLU A 66 6.14 27.98 -3.13
CA GLU A 66 6.61 28.96 -2.15
C GLU A 66 5.51 29.96 -1.77
N SER A 67 4.82 30.50 -2.78
CA SER A 67 3.73 31.47 -2.58
C SER A 67 2.52 30.84 -1.86
N LEU A 68 2.19 29.58 -2.19
CA LEU A 68 1.13 28.82 -1.52
C LEU A 68 1.49 28.55 -0.06
N SER A 69 2.74 28.16 0.21
CA SER A 69 3.25 27.98 1.57
C SER A 69 3.14 29.27 2.38
N ASP A 70 3.56 30.41 1.82
CA ASP A 70 3.42 31.75 2.46
C ASP A 70 1.95 32.13 2.74
N ALA A 71 1.03 31.70 1.87
CA ALA A 71 -0.41 31.87 2.07
C ALA A 71 -1.00 30.91 3.13
N GLY A 72 -0.19 30.07 3.75
CA GLY A 72 -0.64 29.03 4.68
C GLY A 72 -1.42 27.92 3.99
N VAL A 73 -1.09 27.61 2.73
CA VAL A 73 -1.64 26.51 1.95
C VAL A 73 -0.56 25.43 1.82
N PRO A 74 -0.77 24.24 2.38
CA PRO A 74 0.11 23.10 2.18
C PRO A 74 0.18 22.71 0.70
N VAL A 75 1.34 22.20 0.29
CA VAL A 75 1.56 21.71 -1.08
C VAL A 75 2.14 20.29 -1.04
N PHE A 76 1.86 19.53 -2.10
CA PHE A 76 2.45 18.21 -2.32
C PHE A 76 3.14 18.20 -3.68
N LEU A 77 4.41 17.83 -3.68
CA LEU A 77 5.28 17.82 -4.85
C LEU A 77 5.80 16.41 -5.12
N CYS A 78 5.53 15.86 -6.31
CA CYS A 78 6.19 14.65 -6.78
C CYS A 78 7.54 15.04 -7.42
N ASP A 79 8.63 14.73 -6.75
CA ASP A 79 10.00 15.03 -7.23
C ASP A 79 10.57 13.86 -8.05
N VAL A 80 10.37 13.91 -9.36
CA VAL A 80 10.81 12.84 -10.28
C VAL A 80 12.30 12.94 -10.61
N LYS A 81 12.89 14.13 -10.49
CA LYS A 81 14.29 14.40 -10.87
C LYS A 81 15.23 14.60 -9.69
N GLY A 82 14.69 14.79 -8.49
CA GLY A 82 15.46 15.16 -7.30
C GLY A 82 15.88 16.64 -7.27
N ASP A 83 15.28 17.50 -8.11
CA ASP A 83 15.66 18.91 -8.23
C ASP A 83 14.70 19.87 -7.49
N VAL A 84 13.58 19.38 -7.00
CA VAL A 84 12.60 20.15 -6.23
C VAL A 84 12.91 20.17 -4.74
N ALA A 85 13.57 19.13 -4.23
CA ALA A 85 13.94 18.94 -2.83
C ALA A 85 14.68 20.14 -2.21
N GLY A 86 15.37 20.97 -3.01
CA GLY A 86 16.03 22.20 -2.57
C GLY A 86 15.10 23.26 -2.00
N ILE A 87 13.77 23.08 -2.06
CA ILE A 87 12.80 24.01 -1.49
C ILE A 87 12.96 24.16 0.03
N CYS A 88 13.53 23.18 0.73
CA CYS A 88 13.83 23.22 2.16
C CYS A 88 15.01 24.13 2.53
N ALA A 89 15.79 24.61 1.55
CA ALA A 89 17.01 25.37 1.77
C ALA A 89 16.95 26.76 1.14
N PRO A 90 17.65 27.78 1.68
CA PRO A 90 17.79 29.07 1.05
C PRO A 90 18.47 28.97 -0.30
N GLY A 91 18.01 29.75 -1.27
CA GLY A 91 18.65 29.92 -2.57
C GLY A 91 20.04 30.55 -2.43
N ALA A 92 20.84 30.41 -3.48
CA ALA A 92 22.16 31.01 -3.56
C ALA A 92 22.14 32.29 -4.40
N ASP A 93 22.88 33.28 -3.97
CA ASP A 93 23.05 34.52 -4.71
C ASP A 93 23.94 34.32 -5.93
N SER A 94 23.61 35.02 -7.01
CA SER A 94 24.40 35.05 -8.25
C SER A 94 24.14 36.34 -9.03
N GLU A 95 25.02 36.70 -9.96
CA GLU A 95 24.82 37.88 -10.82
C GLU A 95 23.48 37.80 -11.59
N ASP A 96 23.10 36.62 -12.05
CA ASP A 96 21.84 36.44 -12.77
C ASP A 96 20.63 36.58 -11.82
N MET A 97 20.73 36.14 -10.60
CA MET A 97 19.69 36.37 -9.59
C MET A 97 19.57 37.85 -9.24
N GLN A 98 20.67 38.56 -9.04
CA GLN A 98 20.66 40.01 -8.77
C GLN A 98 20.00 40.80 -9.92
N LYS A 99 20.34 40.52 -11.18
CA LYS A 99 19.69 41.13 -12.36
C LYS A 99 18.19 40.83 -12.41
N ARG A 100 17.78 39.66 -11.97
CA ARG A 100 16.35 39.29 -11.90
C ARG A 100 15.66 40.01 -10.75
N ILE A 101 16.24 40.04 -9.56
CA ILE A 101 15.73 40.76 -8.39
C ILE A 101 15.51 42.24 -8.73
N GLU A 102 16.48 42.89 -9.39
CA GLU A 102 16.38 44.26 -9.83
C GLU A 102 15.24 44.45 -10.85
N ARG A 103 15.15 43.57 -11.86
CA ARG A 103 14.10 43.59 -12.89
C ARG A 103 12.70 43.57 -12.32
N PHE A 104 12.48 42.84 -11.24
CA PHE A 104 11.17 42.73 -10.58
C PHE A 104 10.94 43.77 -9.49
N GLY A 105 11.88 44.73 -9.33
CA GLY A 105 11.78 45.77 -8.32
C GLY A 105 11.86 45.29 -6.89
N LEU A 106 12.59 44.19 -6.67
CA LEU A 106 12.69 43.51 -5.37
C LEU A 106 13.98 43.81 -4.63
N THR A 107 14.83 44.70 -5.13
CA THR A 107 16.09 45.10 -4.49
C THR A 107 15.82 45.60 -3.08
N GLY A 108 16.52 45.03 -2.09
CA GLY A 108 16.34 45.36 -0.67
C GLY A 108 15.12 44.75 0.02
N LYS A 109 14.28 44.03 -0.73
CA LYS A 109 13.10 43.32 -0.19
C LYS A 109 13.23 41.81 -0.35
N PHE A 110 13.96 41.31 -1.35
CA PHE A 110 14.14 39.89 -1.62
C PHE A 110 15.05 39.25 -0.60
N ALA A 111 14.60 38.13 -0.05
CA ALA A 111 15.40 37.30 0.86
C ALA A 111 15.44 35.83 0.39
N TYR A 112 16.63 35.24 0.36
CA TYR A 112 16.76 33.81 0.15
C TYR A 112 16.34 33.09 1.42
N ARG A 113 15.43 32.14 1.30
CA ARG A 113 14.93 31.34 2.43
C ARG A 113 14.53 29.94 2.00
N GLY A 114 14.55 29.01 2.94
CA GLY A 114 13.93 27.69 2.80
C GLY A 114 12.50 27.71 3.32
N TYR A 115 11.73 26.75 2.88
CA TYR A 115 10.33 26.55 3.28
C TYR A 115 10.17 25.34 4.18
N PRO A 116 9.15 25.29 5.05
CA PRO A 116 8.90 24.14 5.91
C PRO A 116 8.58 22.94 5.05
N THR A 117 9.42 21.89 5.14
CA THR A 117 9.37 20.78 4.21
C THR A 117 9.36 19.45 4.95
N THR A 118 8.43 18.58 4.57
CA THR A 118 8.41 17.15 4.95
C THR A 118 8.78 16.32 3.72
N PHE A 119 9.72 15.40 3.90
CA PHE A 119 10.14 14.47 2.86
C PHE A 119 9.50 13.11 3.04
N TRP A 120 8.94 12.57 1.96
CA TRP A 120 8.29 11.28 1.90
C TRP A 120 9.00 10.35 0.92
N ASP A 121 9.15 9.08 1.27
CA ASP A 121 9.83 8.09 0.41
C ASP A 121 9.30 6.68 0.67
N ILE A 122 8.72 6.05 -0.35
CA ILE A 122 8.25 4.66 -0.28
C ILE A 122 9.43 3.71 0.03
N TYR A 123 10.63 4.01 -0.47
CA TYR A 123 11.82 3.18 -0.27
C TYR A 123 12.59 3.49 1.02
N GLN A 124 12.16 4.48 1.80
CA GLN A 124 12.72 4.85 3.11
C GLN A 124 14.21 5.19 3.07
N THR A 125 14.70 5.74 1.94
CA THR A 125 16.11 6.09 1.73
C THR A 125 16.42 7.54 2.05
N GLY A 126 15.41 8.42 2.05
CA GLY A 126 15.63 9.84 2.21
C GLY A 126 14.39 10.63 2.65
N GLY A 127 13.40 10.00 3.27
CA GLY A 127 12.18 10.63 3.78
C GLY A 127 11.45 9.67 4.69
N HIS A 128 10.38 10.15 5.32
CA HIS A 128 9.45 9.32 6.08
C HIS A 128 8.78 8.31 5.17
N ALA A 129 8.49 7.13 5.70
CA ALA A 129 7.85 6.08 4.94
C ALA A 129 6.43 6.47 4.50
N VAL A 130 6.10 6.08 3.28
CA VAL A 130 4.73 6.13 2.76
C VAL A 130 4.21 4.70 2.69
N ARG A 131 3.22 4.38 3.50
CA ARG A 131 2.57 3.07 3.52
C ARG A 131 1.07 3.20 3.35
N ALA A 132 0.48 2.14 2.84
CA ALA A 132 -0.96 1.92 2.78
C ALA A 132 -1.24 0.46 3.14
N THR A 133 -2.42 0.15 3.68
CA THR A 133 -2.78 -1.25 3.90
C THR A 133 -3.37 -1.87 2.64
N VAL A 134 -3.28 -3.18 2.54
CA VAL A 134 -3.98 -3.95 1.50
C VAL A 134 -5.50 -3.75 1.63
N SER A 135 -5.99 -3.65 2.88
CA SER A 135 -7.40 -3.36 3.17
C SER A 135 -7.87 -2.04 2.59
N GLU A 136 -7.09 -0.94 2.77
CA GLU A 136 -7.40 0.38 2.19
C GLU A 136 -7.39 0.37 0.66
N MET A 137 -6.44 -0.36 0.07
CA MET A 137 -6.41 -0.51 -1.39
C MET A 137 -7.66 -1.19 -1.92
N GLY A 138 -8.14 -2.18 -1.23
CA GLY A 138 -9.33 -2.95 -1.57
C GLY A 138 -9.20 -3.82 -2.84
N PRO A 139 -10.14 -4.76 -3.04
CA PRO A 139 -10.07 -5.73 -4.14
C PRO A 139 -10.26 -5.09 -5.52
N GLU A 140 -11.01 -3.99 -5.62
CA GLU A 140 -11.29 -3.31 -6.90
C GLU A 140 -10.04 -2.65 -7.48
N LEU A 141 -9.29 -1.89 -6.68
CA LEU A 141 -8.09 -1.22 -7.14
C LEU A 141 -6.97 -2.24 -7.39
N LEU A 142 -6.78 -3.18 -6.44
CA LEU A 142 -5.79 -4.24 -6.58
C LEU A 142 -6.00 -5.09 -7.84
N SER A 143 -7.23 -5.52 -8.12
CA SER A 143 -7.52 -6.32 -9.32
C SER A 143 -7.16 -5.59 -10.61
N ARG A 144 -7.37 -4.28 -10.63
CA ARG A 144 -7.06 -3.43 -11.78
C ARG A 144 -5.56 -3.20 -11.95
N ILE A 145 -4.83 -2.94 -10.84
CA ILE A 145 -3.37 -2.81 -10.83
C ILE A 145 -2.71 -4.10 -11.34
N LEU A 146 -3.18 -5.24 -10.83
CA LEU A 146 -2.67 -6.56 -11.18
C LEU A 146 -3.17 -7.07 -12.54
N CYS A 147 -3.97 -6.28 -13.27
CA CYS A 147 -4.55 -6.64 -14.57
C CYS A 147 -5.28 -7.98 -14.54
N LEU A 148 -6.05 -8.25 -13.47
CA LEU A 148 -6.77 -9.50 -13.28
C LEU A 148 -7.95 -9.62 -14.24
N SER A 149 -8.23 -10.84 -14.70
CA SER A 149 -9.45 -11.14 -15.44
C SER A 149 -10.67 -11.05 -14.52
N GLU A 150 -11.87 -10.94 -15.09
CA GLU A 150 -13.13 -10.87 -14.36
C GLU A 150 -13.31 -12.04 -13.37
N ALA A 151 -12.93 -13.26 -13.77
CA ALA A 151 -12.97 -14.43 -12.89
C ALA A 151 -11.97 -14.35 -11.72
N GLN A 152 -10.77 -13.82 -11.95
CA GLN A 152 -9.75 -13.61 -10.92
C GLN A 152 -10.15 -12.49 -9.98
N THR A 153 -10.71 -11.40 -10.51
CA THR A 153 -11.29 -10.30 -9.72
C THR A 153 -12.38 -10.81 -8.79
N GLY A 154 -13.28 -11.66 -9.27
CA GLY A 154 -14.31 -12.27 -8.43
C GLY A 154 -13.74 -13.13 -7.31
N VAL A 155 -12.65 -13.88 -7.57
CA VAL A 155 -11.96 -14.64 -6.50
C VAL A 155 -11.31 -13.70 -5.49
N LEU A 156 -10.66 -12.62 -5.95
CA LEU A 156 -10.06 -11.63 -5.04
C LEU A 156 -11.12 -10.96 -4.16
N GLN A 157 -12.28 -10.60 -4.72
CA GLN A 157 -13.41 -10.05 -3.95
C GLN A 157 -13.92 -11.03 -2.87
N ILE A 158 -13.97 -12.34 -3.20
CA ILE A 158 -14.33 -13.36 -2.21
C ILE A 158 -13.30 -13.41 -1.09
N VAL A 159 -12.00 -13.35 -1.41
CA VAL A 159 -10.92 -13.37 -0.40
C VAL A 159 -11.05 -12.19 0.58
N PHE A 160 -11.27 -10.97 0.08
CA PHE A 160 -11.52 -9.81 0.94
C PHE A 160 -12.80 -9.98 1.78
N ARG A 161 -13.86 -10.52 1.18
CA ARG A 161 -15.10 -10.80 1.91
C ARG A 161 -14.91 -11.82 3.03
N VAL A 162 -14.05 -12.83 2.82
CA VAL A 162 -13.69 -13.80 3.85
C VAL A 162 -12.90 -13.12 4.97
N ALA A 163 -11.99 -12.18 4.63
CA ALA A 163 -11.29 -11.38 5.62
C ALA A 163 -12.27 -10.60 6.50
N ASP A 164 -13.20 -9.85 5.88
CA ASP A 164 -14.23 -9.07 6.60
C ASP A 164 -15.09 -9.95 7.51
N ASP A 165 -15.61 -11.06 6.99
CA ASP A 165 -16.51 -11.95 7.74
C ASP A 165 -15.80 -12.65 8.92
N ARG A 166 -14.48 -12.78 8.86
CA ARG A 166 -13.64 -13.37 9.90
C ARG A 166 -12.95 -12.34 10.79
N GLY A 167 -13.04 -11.06 10.45
CA GLY A 167 -12.36 -9.96 11.16
C GLY A 167 -10.84 -10.05 11.03
N LEU A 168 -10.32 -10.55 9.90
CA LEU A 168 -8.89 -10.64 9.61
C LEU A 168 -8.41 -9.33 8.99
N LEU A 169 -7.36 -8.74 9.54
CA LEU A 169 -6.71 -7.56 8.97
C LEU A 169 -5.82 -7.97 7.80
N LEU A 170 -5.87 -7.18 6.74
CA LEU A 170 -4.99 -7.32 5.57
C LEU A 170 -4.11 -6.07 5.52
N ASP A 171 -3.04 -6.07 6.30
CA ASP A 171 -2.16 -4.92 6.41
C ASP A 171 -1.11 -4.93 5.30
N ASP A 172 -0.55 -6.10 4.99
CA ASP A 172 0.50 -6.24 3.99
C ASP A 172 0.25 -7.35 2.95
N LEU A 173 1.23 -7.57 2.06
CA LEU A 173 1.14 -8.60 1.02
C LEU A 173 1.29 -10.02 1.56
N LYS A 174 1.91 -10.22 2.74
CA LYS A 174 2.00 -11.54 3.39
C LYS A 174 0.60 -12.00 3.82
N ASP A 175 -0.21 -11.07 4.36
CA ASP A 175 -1.59 -11.32 4.76
C ASP A 175 -2.43 -11.79 3.59
N LEU A 176 -2.37 -11.01 2.50
CA LEU A 176 -3.12 -11.33 1.29
C LEU A 176 -2.73 -12.71 0.74
N ARG A 177 -1.42 -13.04 0.74
CA ARG A 177 -0.93 -14.34 0.30
C ARG A 177 -1.39 -15.48 1.20
N ALA A 178 -1.30 -15.29 2.52
CA ALA A 178 -1.76 -16.27 3.49
C ALA A 178 -3.24 -16.56 3.33
N LEU A 179 -4.06 -15.51 3.21
CA LEU A 179 -5.49 -15.65 3.04
C LEU A 179 -5.87 -16.26 1.67
N LEU A 180 -5.17 -15.91 0.58
CA LEU A 180 -5.36 -16.54 -0.74
C LEU A 180 -5.11 -18.05 -0.68
N ASN A 181 -4.04 -18.48 -0.03
CA ASN A 181 -3.72 -19.90 0.15
C ASN A 181 -4.77 -20.58 1.03
N TYR A 182 -5.11 -19.97 2.17
CA TYR A 182 -6.12 -20.49 3.08
C TYR A 182 -7.48 -20.70 2.40
N VAL A 183 -7.95 -19.70 1.66
CA VAL A 183 -9.22 -19.80 0.91
C VAL A 183 -9.16 -20.86 -0.21
N ASN A 184 -8.00 -21.04 -0.85
CA ASN A 184 -7.81 -22.13 -1.82
C ASN A 184 -7.91 -23.52 -1.18
N ASP A 185 -7.30 -23.69 -0.02
CA ASP A 185 -7.27 -24.97 0.69
C ASP A 185 -8.64 -25.32 1.29
N HIS A 186 -9.43 -24.32 1.69
CA HIS A 186 -10.77 -24.45 2.25
C HIS A 186 -11.89 -24.08 1.27
N LYS A 187 -11.63 -24.08 -0.04
CA LYS A 187 -12.57 -23.59 -1.08
C LYS A 187 -13.94 -24.28 -1.07
N GLU A 188 -14.03 -25.53 -0.67
CA GLU A 188 -15.31 -26.26 -0.60
C GLU A 188 -16.20 -25.68 0.52
N ASP A 189 -15.64 -25.19 1.62
CA ASP A 189 -16.37 -24.59 2.73
C ASP A 189 -17.01 -23.26 2.31
N TYR A 190 -16.31 -22.51 1.44
CA TYR A 190 -16.74 -21.19 0.96
C TYR A 190 -17.66 -21.27 -0.27
N ARG A 191 -17.65 -22.39 -0.98
CA ARG A 191 -18.36 -22.56 -2.26
C ARG A 191 -19.85 -22.27 -2.19
N MET A 192 -20.52 -22.74 -1.12
CA MET A 192 -21.96 -22.55 -0.93
C MET A 192 -22.33 -21.11 -0.62
N LYS A 193 -21.44 -20.37 0.04
CA LYS A 193 -21.70 -18.99 0.49
C LYS A 193 -21.33 -17.95 -0.56
N TYR A 194 -20.22 -18.14 -1.26
CA TYR A 194 -19.62 -17.11 -2.13
C TYR A 194 -19.48 -17.53 -3.60
N GLY A 195 -19.66 -18.80 -3.93
CA GLY A 195 -19.50 -19.32 -5.27
C GLY A 195 -18.20 -20.10 -5.49
N ASN A 196 -17.93 -20.40 -6.76
CA ASN A 196 -16.83 -21.28 -7.11
C ASN A 196 -15.46 -20.58 -7.08
N ILE A 197 -14.55 -21.12 -6.30
CA ILE A 197 -13.16 -20.66 -6.22
C ILE A 197 -12.27 -21.69 -6.91
N THR A 198 -11.52 -21.27 -7.94
CA THR A 198 -10.64 -22.17 -8.66
C THR A 198 -9.18 -21.97 -8.24
N THR A 199 -8.47 -23.06 -8.00
CA THR A 199 -7.02 -23.05 -7.70
C THR A 199 -6.22 -22.33 -8.80
N GLN A 200 -6.68 -22.43 -10.06
CA GLN A 200 -6.05 -21.75 -11.17
C GLN A 200 -6.13 -20.21 -11.05
N SER A 201 -7.27 -19.66 -10.61
CA SER A 201 -7.44 -18.22 -10.38
C SER A 201 -6.57 -17.76 -9.21
N VAL A 202 -6.56 -18.48 -8.10
CA VAL A 202 -5.69 -18.17 -6.95
C VAL A 202 -4.21 -18.15 -7.36
N ALA A 203 -3.75 -19.19 -8.07
CA ALA A 203 -2.37 -19.25 -8.56
C ALA A 203 -2.04 -18.12 -9.55
N ALA A 204 -3.01 -17.64 -10.33
CA ALA A 204 -2.81 -16.50 -11.23
C ALA A 204 -2.68 -15.19 -10.45
N ILE A 205 -3.50 -14.97 -9.41
CA ILE A 205 -3.41 -13.79 -8.53
C ILE A 205 -2.05 -13.77 -7.82
N LEU A 206 -1.63 -14.90 -7.21
CA LEU A 206 -0.33 -15.02 -6.55
C LEU A 206 0.85 -14.70 -7.49
N ARG A 207 0.77 -15.12 -8.77
CA ARG A 207 1.79 -14.75 -9.76
C ARG A 207 1.75 -13.28 -10.12
N ALA A 208 0.56 -12.67 -10.18
CA ALA A 208 0.40 -11.25 -10.49
C ALA A 208 0.94 -10.33 -9.38
N LEU A 209 1.03 -10.79 -8.14
CA LEU A 209 1.64 -10.05 -7.03
C LEU A 209 3.18 -9.96 -7.13
N LEU A 210 3.85 -10.93 -7.77
CA LEU A 210 5.31 -10.99 -7.81
C LEU A 210 6.01 -9.73 -8.38
N PRO A 211 5.54 -9.10 -9.48
CA PRO A 211 6.12 -7.84 -9.95
C PRO A 211 6.00 -6.73 -8.91
N LEU A 212 4.84 -6.59 -8.27
CA LEU A 212 4.57 -5.58 -7.25
C LEU A 212 5.50 -5.74 -6.04
N GLU A 213 5.69 -6.96 -5.54
CA GLU A 213 6.64 -7.27 -4.47
C GLU A 213 8.07 -6.91 -4.87
N LYS A 214 8.50 -7.32 -6.08
CA LYS A 214 9.83 -7.02 -6.60
C LYS A 214 10.12 -5.54 -6.76
N GLU A 215 9.11 -4.74 -7.09
CA GLU A 215 9.21 -3.29 -7.25
C GLU A 215 9.28 -2.54 -5.91
N GLY A 216 9.02 -3.21 -4.78
CA GLY A 216 9.04 -2.64 -3.43
C GLY A 216 7.67 -2.58 -2.77
N GLY A 217 6.72 -3.40 -3.23
CA GLY A 217 5.40 -3.51 -2.61
C GLY A 217 5.44 -3.86 -1.13
N GLU A 218 6.43 -4.66 -0.69
CA GLU A 218 6.63 -4.98 0.72
C GLU A 218 7.01 -3.77 1.61
N LEU A 219 7.51 -2.68 1.00
CA LEU A 219 7.80 -1.43 1.71
C LEU A 219 6.61 -0.47 1.69
N PHE A 220 5.76 -0.60 0.67
CA PHE A 220 4.59 0.25 0.50
C PHE A 220 3.36 -0.29 1.24
N PHE A 221 3.14 -1.61 1.28
CA PHE A 221 2.02 -2.19 2.02
C PHE A 221 2.43 -2.51 3.45
N GLY A 222 1.68 -1.97 4.41
CA GLY A 222 1.89 -2.17 5.85
C GLY A 222 1.45 -0.98 6.69
N GLU A 223 1.70 -1.10 7.98
CA GLU A 223 1.39 -0.09 8.99
C GLU A 223 2.67 0.61 9.52
N PRO A 224 2.58 1.84 10.04
CA PRO A 224 1.38 2.70 10.04
C PRO A 224 1.06 3.20 8.63
N ALA A 225 -0.20 3.10 8.23
CA ALA A 225 -0.69 3.67 6.98
C ALA A 225 -0.63 5.21 7.04
N LEU A 226 -0.36 5.84 5.90
CA LEU A 226 -0.26 7.28 5.80
C LEU A 226 -1.64 7.94 5.87
N ASP A 227 -1.85 8.79 6.87
CA ASP A 227 -3.01 9.68 6.93
C ASP A 227 -2.75 10.93 6.05
N VAL A 228 -3.52 11.09 4.98
CA VAL A 228 -3.40 12.26 4.08
C VAL A 228 -3.72 13.59 4.78
N ASN A 229 -4.37 13.58 5.94
CA ASN A 229 -4.57 14.78 6.76
C ASN A 229 -3.25 15.32 7.33
N ASP A 230 -2.23 14.48 7.51
CA ASP A 230 -0.90 14.92 7.95
C ASP A 230 -0.17 15.77 6.90
N TRP A 231 -0.62 15.78 5.68
CA TRP A 231 -0.13 16.70 4.65
C TRP A 231 -0.75 18.09 4.77
N ILE A 232 -1.91 18.22 5.47
CA ILE A 232 -2.65 19.47 5.60
C ILE A 232 -2.25 20.18 6.90
N ARG A 233 -0.97 20.58 6.98
CA ARG A 233 -0.42 21.23 8.16
C ARG A 233 0.26 22.55 7.82
N THR A 234 0.39 23.39 8.82
CA THR A 234 1.19 24.62 8.79
C THR A 234 2.27 24.55 9.85
N ASP A 235 3.37 25.28 9.64
CA ASP A 235 4.40 25.46 10.64
C ASP A 235 3.99 26.48 11.73
N ALA A 236 4.89 26.75 12.66
CA ALA A 236 4.63 27.70 13.76
C ALA A 236 4.43 29.15 13.29
N GLU A 237 4.93 29.50 12.12
CA GLU A 237 4.74 30.81 11.49
C GLU A 237 3.46 30.88 10.63
N GLY A 238 2.69 29.79 10.56
CA GLY A 238 1.45 29.71 9.77
C GLY A 238 1.67 29.45 8.28
N ARG A 239 2.89 29.11 7.85
CA ARG A 239 3.19 28.74 6.47
C ARG A 239 2.75 27.29 6.21
N GLY A 240 2.20 27.02 5.02
CA GLY A 240 1.82 25.68 4.61
C GLY A 240 3.03 24.76 4.48
N MET A 241 2.93 23.52 5.00
CA MET A 241 3.98 22.52 4.83
C MET A 241 4.14 22.15 3.35
N VAL A 242 5.39 22.01 2.92
CA VAL A 242 5.75 21.54 1.58
C VAL A 242 6.10 20.05 1.68
N ASN A 243 5.17 19.19 1.26
CA ASN A 243 5.37 17.75 1.23
C ASN A 243 6.06 17.37 -0.08
N VAL A 244 7.25 16.79 0.00
CA VAL A 244 8.03 16.36 -1.18
C VAL A 244 8.13 14.85 -1.17
N LEU A 245 7.51 14.20 -2.15
CA LEU A 245 7.65 12.77 -2.38
C LEU A 245 8.84 12.50 -3.30
N ASP A 246 9.78 11.68 -2.85
CA ASP A 246 10.89 11.21 -3.69
C ASP A 246 10.38 10.17 -4.69
N CYS A 247 10.25 10.58 -5.94
CA CYS A 247 9.77 9.74 -7.03
C CYS A 247 10.90 9.24 -7.94
N VAL A 248 12.17 9.58 -7.68
CA VAL A 248 13.30 9.26 -8.59
C VAL A 248 13.40 7.76 -8.89
N LYS A 249 13.29 6.92 -7.87
CA LYS A 249 13.27 5.47 -8.02
C LYS A 249 11.87 4.94 -8.33
N LEU A 250 10.84 5.56 -7.78
CA LEU A 250 9.46 5.11 -7.88
C LEU A 250 8.95 5.09 -9.33
N VAL A 251 9.26 6.09 -10.13
CA VAL A 251 8.85 6.17 -11.55
C VAL A 251 9.49 5.11 -12.44
N GLN A 252 10.54 4.44 -11.96
CA GLN A 252 11.17 3.31 -12.66
C GLN A 252 10.44 1.99 -12.38
N ASN A 253 9.50 1.98 -11.45
CA ASN A 253 8.71 0.85 -11.01
C ASN A 253 7.22 1.14 -11.27
N PRO A 254 6.74 0.92 -12.51
CA PRO A 254 5.44 1.43 -12.96
C PRO A 254 4.25 0.82 -12.22
N THR A 255 4.34 -0.44 -11.79
CA THR A 255 3.25 -1.11 -11.06
C THR A 255 3.09 -0.47 -9.68
N LEU A 256 4.18 -0.27 -8.95
CA LEU A 256 4.16 0.35 -7.64
C LEU A 256 3.74 1.83 -7.72
N TYR A 257 4.26 2.57 -8.72
CA TYR A 257 3.86 3.96 -8.95
C TYR A 257 2.35 4.09 -9.22
N ALA A 258 1.82 3.23 -10.07
CA ALA A 258 0.37 3.19 -10.33
C ALA A 258 -0.43 2.82 -9.07
N SER A 259 0.07 1.89 -8.26
CA SER A 259 -0.56 1.49 -6.99
C SER A 259 -0.64 2.66 -6.02
N PHE A 260 0.48 3.33 -5.80
CA PHE A 260 0.54 4.53 -4.95
C PHE A 260 -0.44 5.61 -5.41
N LEU A 261 -0.44 5.93 -6.70
CA LEU A 261 -1.31 6.98 -7.22
C LEU A 261 -2.80 6.62 -7.14
N LEU A 262 -3.14 5.37 -7.41
CA LEU A 262 -4.53 4.91 -7.30
C LEU A 262 -5.02 4.93 -5.86
N TRP A 263 -4.18 4.49 -4.93
CA TRP A 263 -4.44 4.60 -3.50
C TRP A 263 -4.62 6.07 -3.08
N LEU A 264 -3.64 6.93 -3.38
CA LEU A 264 -3.67 8.35 -3.04
C LEU A 264 -4.94 9.04 -3.52
N LEU A 265 -5.30 8.85 -4.82
CA LEU A 265 -6.47 9.48 -5.40
C LEU A 265 -7.78 8.93 -4.81
N SER A 266 -7.79 7.69 -4.33
CA SER A 266 -8.94 7.11 -3.63
C SER A 266 -9.05 7.66 -2.21
N GLU A 267 -7.93 7.65 -1.49
CA GLU A 267 -7.84 8.14 -0.12
C GLU A 267 -8.26 9.61 0.00
N LEU A 268 -7.77 10.47 -0.87
CA LEU A 268 -8.19 11.87 -0.97
C LEU A 268 -9.70 12.02 -1.21
N PHE A 269 -10.29 11.06 -1.91
CA PHE A 269 -11.71 11.08 -2.23
C PHE A 269 -12.58 10.59 -1.07
N GLU A 270 -12.07 9.66 -0.27
CA GLU A 270 -12.79 9.08 0.86
C GLU A 270 -12.69 9.94 2.11
N THR A 271 -11.50 10.46 2.39
CA THR A 271 -11.22 11.19 3.64
C THR A 271 -11.58 12.67 3.60
N MET A 272 -11.46 13.33 2.41
CA MET A 272 -11.68 14.76 2.33
C MET A 272 -13.18 15.09 2.20
N PRO A 273 -13.78 15.87 3.12
CA PRO A 273 -15.18 16.30 3.00
C PRO A 273 -15.35 17.33 1.88
N GLU A 274 -16.54 17.38 1.29
CA GLU A 274 -16.92 18.46 0.38
C GLU A 274 -17.06 19.78 1.15
N VAL A 275 -16.38 20.83 0.66
CA VAL A 275 -16.29 22.13 1.33
C VAL A 275 -16.78 23.29 0.46
N GLY A 276 -17.08 23.04 -0.80
CA GLY A 276 -17.46 24.07 -1.76
C GLY A 276 -16.31 25.00 -2.17
N ASP A 277 -16.64 26.24 -2.54
CA ASP A 277 -15.65 27.23 -2.95
C ASP A 277 -15.07 27.94 -1.70
N LEU A 278 -13.78 27.75 -1.47
CA LEU A 278 -13.03 28.33 -0.36
C LEU A 278 -12.22 29.54 -0.84
N GLU A 279 -11.92 30.46 0.08
CA GLU A 279 -11.02 31.60 -0.18
C GLU A 279 -9.59 31.17 -0.52
N LYS A 280 -9.16 30.01 0.03
CA LYS A 280 -7.88 29.37 -0.27
C LYS A 280 -8.04 27.84 -0.32
N PRO A 281 -7.25 27.14 -1.15
CA PRO A 281 -7.24 25.67 -1.16
C PRO A 281 -6.83 25.09 0.19
N LYS A 282 -7.29 23.87 0.49
CA LYS A 282 -6.77 23.07 1.61
C LYS A 282 -5.41 22.47 1.33
N LEU A 283 -5.17 22.07 0.09
CA LEU A 283 -3.95 21.42 -0.37
C LEU A 283 -3.82 21.61 -1.89
N VAL A 284 -2.60 21.78 -2.38
CA VAL A 284 -2.32 21.85 -3.82
C VAL A 284 -1.27 20.82 -4.19
N PHE A 285 -1.61 19.94 -5.15
CA PHE A 285 -0.71 18.93 -5.72
C PHE A 285 0.00 19.47 -6.96
N PHE A 286 1.30 19.17 -7.07
CA PHE A 286 2.09 19.34 -8.27
C PHE A 286 2.65 18.00 -8.72
N PHE A 287 2.21 17.53 -9.87
CA PHE A 287 2.74 16.34 -10.51
C PHE A 287 3.76 16.74 -11.58
N ASP A 288 5.05 16.61 -11.23
CA ASP A 288 6.11 16.84 -12.22
C ASP A 288 6.19 15.67 -13.21
N GLU A 289 6.67 15.95 -14.42
CA GLU A 289 6.73 15.01 -15.55
C GLU A 289 5.39 14.26 -15.76
N ALA A 290 4.29 15.01 -15.74
CA ALA A 290 2.93 14.45 -15.77
C ALA A 290 2.65 13.52 -16.98
N HIS A 291 3.48 13.55 -18.03
CA HIS A 291 3.39 12.62 -19.13
C HIS A 291 3.53 11.14 -18.67
N MET A 292 4.24 10.89 -17.55
CA MET A 292 4.39 9.55 -16.98
C MET A 292 3.09 9.01 -16.38
N LEU A 293 2.14 9.88 -16.03
CA LEU A 293 0.83 9.50 -15.50
C LEU A 293 -0.13 9.00 -16.60
N PHE A 294 0.17 9.34 -17.86
CA PHE A 294 -0.74 9.10 -18.98
C PHE A 294 -0.13 8.21 -20.07
N ARG A 295 1.19 8.32 -20.30
CA ARG A 295 1.89 7.50 -21.29
C ARG A 295 2.14 6.11 -20.69
N ASP A 296 1.71 5.06 -21.40
CA ASP A 296 1.89 3.66 -20.99
C ASP A 296 1.29 3.31 -19.62
N ALA A 297 0.49 4.22 -19.04
CA ALA A 297 -0.18 4.01 -17.77
C ALA A 297 -1.38 3.05 -17.93
N PRO A 298 -1.71 2.25 -16.92
CA PRO A 298 -2.93 1.45 -16.94
C PRO A 298 -4.15 2.33 -17.20
N ALA A 299 -5.04 1.91 -18.11
CA ALA A 299 -6.24 2.68 -18.49
C ALA A 299 -7.08 3.11 -17.27
N VAL A 300 -7.07 2.30 -16.24
CA VAL A 300 -7.73 2.53 -14.95
C VAL A 300 -7.15 3.73 -14.21
N LEU A 301 -5.83 3.85 -14.16
CA LEU A 301 -5.18 5.01 -13.53
C LEU A 301 -5.58 6.28 -14.26
N VAL A 302 -5.55 6.28 -15.59
CA VAL A 302 -5.98 7.42 -16.41
C VAL A 302 -7.43 7.79 -16.12
N GLN A 303 -8.35 6.81 -16.09
CA GLN A 303 -9.76 7.04 -15.77
C GLN A 303 -9.96 7.59 -14.35
N LYS A 304 -9.21 7.06 -13.36
CA LYS A 304 -9.28 7.55 -11.98
C LYS A 304 -8.78 8.99 -11.88
N ILE A 305 -7.67 9.33 -12.54
CA ILE A 305 -7.16 10.70 -12.61
C ILE A 305 -8.22 11.64 -13.24
N GLU A 306 -8.80 11.24 -14.38
CA GLU A 306 -9.85 12.03 -15.06
C GLU A 306 -11.05 12.30 -14.15
N GLN A 307 -11.51 11.25 -13.44
CA GLN A 307 -12.62 11.37 -12.49
C GLN A 307 -12.25 12.26 -11.31
N THR A 308 -11.08 12.02 -10.72
CA THR A 308 -10.63 12.75 -9.53
C THR A 308 -10.46 14.24 -9.85
N VAL A 309 -9.77 14.59 -10.93
CA VAL A 309 -9.54 15.99 -11.30
C VAL A 309 -10.87 16.75 -11.54
N LYS A 310 -11.92 16.08 -12.02
CA LYS A 310 -13.24 16.69 -12.18
C LYS A 310 -13.92 17.04 -10.85
N LEU A 311 -13.70 16.22 -9.82
CA LEU A 311 -14.51 16.24 -8.60
C LEU A 311 -13.76 16.78 -7.38
N ILE A 312 -12.44 16.64 -7.33
CA ILE A 312 -11.64 16.96 -6.14
C ILE A 312 -11.62 18.45 -5.79
N ARG A 313 -11.95 19.30 -6.75
CA ARG A 313 -12.11 20.74 -6.54
C ARG A 313 -13.13 21.02 -5.42
N SER A 314 -14.28 20.33 -5.40
CA SER A 314 -15.31 20.52 -4.37
C SER A 314 -14.82 20.20 -2.95
N ARG A 315 -13.68 19.52 -2.84
CA ARG A 315 -13.01 19.19 -1.58
C ARG A 315 -11.90 20.19 -1.20
N GLY A 316 -11.78 21.28 -1.98
CA GLY A 316 -10.80 22.33 -1.74
C GLY A 316 -9.37 21.99 -2.17
N ILE A 317 -9.20 21.00 -3.06
CA ILE A 317 -7.88 20.56 -3.51
C ILE A 317 -7.60 21.06 -4.93
N GLY A 318 -6.42 21.66 -5.12
CA GLY A 318 -5.88 22.04 -6.43
C GLY A 318 -4.92 20.97 -6.97
N VAL A 319 -4.87 20.83 -8.30
CA VAL A 319 -3.92 19.93 -8.99
C VAL A 319 -3.26 20.67 -10.13
N PHE A 320 -1.94 20.72 -10.13
CA PHE A 320 -1.14 21.28 -11.21
C PHE A 320 -0.29 20.19 -11.86
N PHE A 321 -0.47 20.02 -13.16
CA PHE A 321 0.38 19.11 -13.94
C PHE A 321 1.53 19.90 -14.57
N VAL A 322 2.74 19.36 -14.42
CA VAL A 322 3.95 19.93 -15.02
C VAL A 322 4.43 18.95 -16.08
N THR A 323 4.52 19.37 -17.35
CA THR A 323 4.86 18.49 -18.46
C THR A 323 5.68 19.18 -19.53
N GLN A 324 6.27 18.40 -20.42
CA GLN A 324 7.03 18.95 -21.55
C GLN A 324 6.12 19.47 -22.65
N SER A 325 4.94 18.89 -22.83
CA SER A 325 3.97 19.30 -23.85
C SER A 325 2.54 19.16 -23.35
N PRO A 326 1.63 20.12 -23.64
CA PRO A 326 0.21 19.94 -23.36
C PRO A 326 -0.40 18.69 -24.02
N ALA A 327 0.16 18.25 -25.15
CA ALA A 327 -0.32 17.07 -25.87
C ALA A 327 -0.09 15.74 -25.11
N ASP A 328 0.73 15.76 -24.06
CA ASP A 328 0.98 14.59 -23.22
C ASP A 328 -0.20 14.30 -22.26
N VAL A 329 -1.07 15.27 -22.06
CA VAL A 329 -2.21 15.17 -21.13
C VAL A 329 -3.50 14.93 -21.91
N PRO A 330 -4.35 13.99 -21.52
CA PRO A 330 -5.64 13.73 -22.19
C PRO A 330 -6.52 14.98 -22.24
N ASN A 331 -7.25 15.16 -23.34
CA ASN A 331 -8.12 16.32 -23.53
C ASN A 331 -9.20 16.45 -22.44
N THR A 332 -9.67 15.34 -21.90
CA THR A 332 -10.64 15.30 -20.79
C THR A 332 -10.08 15.92 -19.51
N VAL A 333 -8.78 15.73 -19.24
CA VAL A 333 -8.06 16.35 -18.13
C VAL A 333 -7.72 17.79 -18.46
N LEU A 334 -7.17 18.08 -19.65
CA LEU A 334 -6.81 19.43 -20.10
C LEU A 334 -7.98 20.42 -20.01
N ALA A 335 -9.21 19.96 -20.25
CA ALA A 335 -10.41 20.77 -20.13
C ALA A 335 -10.72 21.23 -18.70
N GLN A 336 -10.13 20.59 -17.68
CA GLN A 336 -10.28 20.97 -16.27
C GLN A 336 -9.16 21.90 -15.78
N LEU A 337 -8.04 22.02 -16.54
CA LEU A 337 -6.86 22.79 -16.15
C LEU A 337 -7.01 24.24 -16.61
N SER A 338 -7.67 25.03 -15.77
CA SER A 338 -8.06 26.40 -16.16
C SER A 338 -6.91 27.40 -16.01
N ASN A 339 -5.97 27.18 -15.09
CA ASN A 339 -4.80 28.04 -14.89
C ASN A 339 -3.64 27.55 -15.75
N ARG A 340 -3.15 28.37 -16.67
CA ARG A 340 -2.18 27.90 -17.67
C ARG A 340 -0.92 28.75 -17.69
N VAL A 341 0.22 28.03 -17.66
CA VAL A 341 1.55 28.58 -17.84
C VAL A 341 2.25 27.77 -18.93
N GLN A 342 2.51 28.40 -20.07
CA GLN A 342 3.17 27.78 -21.21
C GLN A 342 4.54 28.42 -21.43
N HIS A 343 5.59 27.71 -21.07
CA HIS A 343 6.96 28.05 -21.42
C HIS A 343 7.27 27.71 -22.88
N ALA A 344 8.46 28.09 -23.35
CA ALA A 344 8.87 27.85 -24.71
C ALA A 344 8.71 26.40 -25.14
N LEU A 345 8.20 26.19 -26.35
CA LEU A 345 8.32 24.96 -27.10
C LEU A 345 9.25 25.20 -28.28
N ARG A 346 10.10 24.22 -28.59
CA ARG A 346 10.94 24.24 -29.79
C ARG A 346 10.38 23.21 -30.76
N ALA A 347 9.99 23.66 -31.93
CA ALA A 347 9.32 22.84 -32.91
C ALA A 347 10.13 22.78 -34.20
N TYR A 348 10.65 21.60 -34.52
CA TYR A 348 11.43 21.32 -35.71
C TYR A 348 10.74 20.35 -36.67
N THR A 349 9.74 19.64 -36.17
CA THR A 349 8.97 18.66 -36.92
C THR A 349 7.50 19.05 -37.05
N PRO A 350 6.77 18.55 -38.08
CA PRO A 350 5.33 18.82 -38.21
C PRO A 350 4.51 18.42 -36.97
N THR A 351 4.90 17.37 -36.28
CA THR A 351 4.25 16.91 -35.04
C THR A 351 4.45 17.91 -33.89
N GLU A 352 5.66 18.43 -33.74
CA GLU A 352 5.96 19.46 -32.72
C GLU A 352 5.25 20.78 -33.04
N LEU A 353 5.20 21.19 -34.32
CA LEU A 353 4.43 22.37 -34.76
C LEU A 353 2.94 22.22 -34.44
N LYS A 354 2.38 21.00 -34.59
CA LYS A 354 1.00 20.71 -34.18
C LYS A 354 0.82 20.88 -32.67
N ALA A 355 1.78 20.45 -31.85
CA ALA A 355 1.74 20.62 -30.41
C ALA A 355 1.78 22.10 -29.99
N VAL A 356 2.62 22.94 -30.66
CA VAL A 356 2.63 24.39 -30.45
C VAL A 356 1.28 25.03 -30.77
N ARG A 357 0.65 24.61 -31.89
CA ARG A 357 -0.67 25.09 -32.29
C ARG A 357 -1.74 24.72 -31.27
N VAL A 358 -1.75 23.48 -30.81
CA VAL A 358 -2.70 23.03 -29.77
C VAL A 358 -2.48 23.81 -28.46
N ALA A 359 -1.23 24.05 -28.07
CA ALA A 359 -0.92 24.86 -26.90
C ALA A 359 -1.44 26.28 -27.02
N ALA A 360 -1.23 26.93 -28.18
CA ALA A 360 -1.67 28.29 -28.45
C ALA A 360 -3.20 28.44 -28.47
N GLN A 361 -3.91 27.49 -29.11
CA GLN A 361 -5.38 27.48 -29.19
C GLN A 361 -6.06 27.30 -27.83
N ALA A 362 -5.33 26.84 -26.83
CA ALA A 362 -5.85 26.66 -25.49
C ALA A 362 -5.95 27.97 -24.67
N PHE A 363 -5.47 29.10 -25.21
CA PHE A 363 -5.51 30.38 -24.55
C PHE A 363 -6.63 31.28 -25.12
N ARG A 364 -7.14 32.18 -24.27
CA ARG A 364 -7.95 33.29 -24.74
C ARG A 364 -7.03 34.27 -25.49
N GLU A 365 -7.33 34.49 -26.75
CA GLU A 365 -6.51 35.31 -27.66
C GLU A 365 -6.24 36.71 -27.12
N ASN A 366 -5.03 37.19 -27.37
CA ASN A 366 -4.63 38.57 -27.14
C ASN A 366 -4.32 39.21 -28.50
N PRO A 367 -5.02 40.28 -28.92
CA PRO A 367 -4.80 40.89 -30.22
C PRO A 367 -3.42 41.54 -30.39
N ALA A 368 -2.65 41.70 -29.31
CA ALA A 368 -1.33 42.33 -29.34
C ALA A 368 -0.24 41.43 -29.94
N PHE A 369 -0.41 40.11 -29.97
CA PHE A 369 0.59 39.16 -30.51
C PHE A 369 -0.03 37.82 -30.90
N ASN A 370 0.66 37.08 -31.78
CA ASN A 370 0.29 35.71 -32.10
C ASN A 370 0.85 34.75 -31.05
N ALA A 371 0.00 33.92 -30.44
CA ALA A 371 0.43 33.00 -29.38
C ALA A 371 1.31 31.86 -29.90
N GLU A 372 1.10 31.35 -31.15
CA GLU A 372 1.93 30.31 -31.75
C GLU A 372 3.37 30.82 -31.93
N ASP A 373 3.54 32.00 -32.51
CA ASP A 373 4.84 32.63 -32.73
C ASP A 373 5.53 32.92 -31.39
N ALA A 374 4.77 33.49 -30.45
CA ALA A 374 5.28 33.85 -29.12
C ALA A 374 5.83 32.63 -28.37
N ILE A 375 5.12 31.46 -28.38
CA ILE A 375 5.58 30.25 -27.72
C ILE A 375 6.95 29.82 -28.23
N MET A 376 7.21 29.91 -29.52
CA MET A 376 8.48 29.53 -30.13
C MET A 376 9.62 30.51 -29.82
N GLU A 377 9.29 31.80 -29.56
CA GLU A 377 10.24 32.86 -29.29
C GLU A 377 10.56 33.09 -27.81
N LEU A 378 9.75 32.51 -26.87
CA LEU A 378 9.97 32.71 -25.44
C LEU A 378 11.42 32.35 -25.03
N GLY A 379 11.98 33.20 -24.19
CA GLY A 379 13.27 32.97 -23.53
C GLY A 379 13.16 32.08 -22.29
N VAL A 380 14.32 31.75 -21.71
CA VAL A 380 14.36 31.05 -20.43
C VAL A 380 13.77 31.91 -19.32
N GLY A 381 12.82 31.36 -18.57
CA GLY A 381 12.10 32.11 -17.52
C GLY A 381 11.04 33.06 -18.06
N GLU A 382 10.65 32.91 -19.33
CA GLU A 382 9.46 33.53 -19.89
C GLU A 382 8.37 32.48 -20.14
N ALA A 383 7.11 32.89 -20.05
CA ALA A 383 5.97 32.02 -20.32
C ALA A 383 4.79 32.82 -20.87
N LEU A 384 3.90 32.17 -21.61
CA LEU A 384 2.54 32.67 -21.80
C LEU A 384 1.70 32.22 -20.60
N THR A 385 0.99 33.15 -20.00
CA THR A 385 0.15 32.89 -18.82
C THR A 385 -1.29 33.33 -19.08
N SER A 386 -2.22 32.52 -18.56
CA SER A 386 -3.66 32.87 -18.50
C SER A 386 -4.23 32.20 -17.25
N PHE A 387 -4.71 33.01 -16.33
CA PHE A 387 -5.32 32.55 -15.08
C PHE A 387 -6.80 32.93 -15.06
N LEU A 388 -7.57 32.19 -14.28
CA LEU A 388 -8.95 32.55 -14.01
C LEU A 388 -9.01 33.79 -13.15
N GLY A 389 -9.84 34.74 -13.58
CA GLY A 389 -10.27 35.85 -12.73
C GLY A 389 -11.21 35.37 -11.61
N GLU A 390 -11.49 36.23 -10.66
CA GLU A 390 -12.45 35.96 -9.56
C GLU A 390 -13.87 35.73 -10.11
N ASP A 391 -14.16 36.23 -11.32
CA ASP A 391 -15.39 35.98 -12.09
C ASP A 391 -15.44 34.61 -12.77
N GLY A 392 -14.38 33.81 -12.66
CA GLY A 392 -14.24 32.50 -13.31
C GLY A 392 -13.96 32.57 -14.82
N ILE A 393 -13.67 33.75 -15.36
CA ILE A 393 -13.35 33.95 -16.78
C ILE A 393 -11.81 33.87 -16.96
N PRO A 394 -11.28 33.08 -17.91
CA PRO A 394 -9.86 33.12 -18.21
C PRO A 394 -9.39 34.48 -18.69
N ALA A 395 -8.32 34.99 -18.10
CA ALA A 395 -7.68 36.23 -18.56
C ALA A 395 -7.16 36.06 -20.00
N MET A 396 -7.07 37.18 -20.77
CA MET A 396 -6.35 37.16 -22.04
C MET A 396 -4.90 36.71 -21.82
N VAL A 397 -4.36 35.96 -22.76
CA VAL A 397 -3.00 35.47 -22.68
C VAL A 397 -2.00 36.62 -22.59
N GLN A 398 -1.03 36.47 -21.67
CA GLN A 398 0.02 37.48 -21.43
C GLN A 398 1.40 36.86 -21.58
N ARG A 399 2.36 37.58 -22.19
CA ARG A 399 3.77 37.17 -22.19
C ARG A 399 4.41 37.63 -20.89
N THR A 400 4.73 36.68 -20.03
CA THR A 400 5.12 36.92 -18.64
C THR A 400 6.57 36.51 -18.41
N LYS A 401 7.35 37.38 -17.79
CA LYS A 401 8.65 37.04 -17.20
C LYS A 401 8.41 36.53 -15.79
N ILE A 402 8.81 35.28 -15.55
CA ILE A 402 8.56 34.63 -14.27
C ILE A 402 9.56 35.12 -13.21
N ILE A 403 9.05 35.43 -12.01
CA ILE A 403 9.83 35.85 -10.86
C ILE A 403 10.83 34.75 -10.43
N CYS A 404 11.85 35.11 -9.67
CA CYS A 404 12.82 34.17 -9.15
C CYS A 404 12.33 33.49 -7.84
N PRO A 405 12.61 32.20 -7.63
CA PRO A 405 12.31 31.52 -6.38
C PRO A 405 13.26 32.00 -5.26
N GLN A 406 12.79 31.93 -4.02
CA GLN A 406 13.60 32.26 -2.84
C GLN A 406 14.42 31.06 -2.34
N SER A 407 13.95 29.87 -2.63
CA SER A 407 14.60 28.61 -2.22
C SER A 407 15.67 28.14 -3.21
N LEU A 408 16.49 27.20 -2.76
CA LEU A 408 17.57 26.61 -3.52
C LEU A 408 17.05 25.86 -4.76
N MET A 409 17.62 26.15 -5.92
CA MET A 409 17.41 25.35 -7.14
C MET A 409 18.29 24.11 -7.11
N GLY A 410 17.71 22.93 -7.42
CA GLY A 410 18.39 21.64 -7.37
C GLY A 410 18.27 20.93 -6.01
N ALA A 411 19.08 19.89 -5.83
CA ALA A 411 19.05 19.11 -4.61
C ALA A 411 19.74 19.84 -3.45
N PRO A 412 19.21 19.75 -2.22
CA PRO A 412 19.87 20.30 -1.04
C PRO A 412 21.05 19.42 -0.62
N GLU A 413 21.95 19.96 0.20
CA GLU A 413 22.94 19.14 0.89
C GLU A 413 22.26 18.09 1.76
N ALA A 414 22.83 16.88 1.85
CA ALA A 414 22.29 15.77 2.62
C ALA A 414 22.02 16.14 4.09
N MET A 415 22.91 16.93 4.69
CA MET A 415 22.74 17.41 6.07
C MET A 415 21.53 18.35 6.22
N THR A 416 21.23 19.16 5.23
CA THR A 416 20.07 20.07 5.23
C THR A 416 18.77 19.30 5.12
N ARG A 417 18.71 18.30 4.22
CA ARG A 417 17.56 17.38 4.10
C ARG A 417 17.32 16.62 5.41
N ALA A 418 18.37 16.03 5.99
CA ALA A 418 18.28 15.31 7.27
C ALA A 418 17.76 16.20 8.42
N LYS A 419 18.20 17.46 8.49
CA LYS A 419 17.69 18.39 9.49
C LYS A 419 16.21 18.75 9.28
N ALA A 420 15.73 18.81 8.05
CA ALA A 420 14.31 19.05 7.75
C ALA A 420 13.47 17.86 8.25
N ILE A 421 13.88 16.62 7.93
CA ILE A 421 13.22 15.39 8.37
C ILE A 421 13.13 15.31 9.91
N LEU A 422 14.22 15.63 10.63
CA LEU A 422 14.24 15.58 12.11
C LEU A 422 13.36 16.64 12.81
N ARG A 423 12.78 17.59 12.09
CA ARG A 423 12.05 18.74 12.67
C ARG A 423 10.60 18.83 12.26
N ASP A 424 10.15 17.99 11.37
CA ASP A 424 8.82 18.09 10.77
C ASP A 424 7.72 17.36 11.58
N GLY A 425 8.10 16.55 12.59
CA GLY A 425 7.20 15.86 13.51
C GLY A 425 6.44 14.69 12.86
N MET A 426 7.08 14.00 11.89
CA MET A 426 6.49 12.85 11.20
C MET A 426 7.19 11.53 11.52
N GLU A 427 7.96 11.48 12.61
CA GLU A 427 8.72 10.31 13.05
C GLU A 427 7.85 9.06 13.26
N LYS A 428 6.54 9.23 13.47
CA LYS A 428 5.59 8.11 13.62
C LYS A 428 5.53 7.18 12.40
N TYR A 429 6.01 7.65 11.24
CA TYR A 429 6.04 6.85 10.01
C TYR A 429 7.37 6.14 9.78
N ASP A 430 8.41 6.37 10.61
CA ASP A 430 9.76 5.84 10.39
C ASP A 430 9.86 4.35 10.72
N GLU A 431 9.13 3.90 11.74
CA GLU A 431 9.10 2.50 12.15
C GLU A 431 7.85 1.81 11.60
N ALA A 432 8.02 0.61 11.05
CA ALA A 432 6.89 -0.22 10.66
C ALA A 432 6.27 -0.88 11.89
N GLU A 433 4.96 -0.91 11.94
CA GLU A 433 4.19 -1.65 12.94
C GLU A 433 3.77 -3.01 12.37
N ASP A 434 4.09 -4.10 13.08
CA ASP A 434 3.72 -5.47 12.73
C ASP A 434 2.58 -5.90 13.66
N ASN A 435 1.36 -5.74 13.21
CA ASN A 435 0.16 -6.09 13.97
C ASN A 435 -0.11 -7.61 13.84
N VAL A 436 -0.91 -8.14 14.77
CA VAL A 436 -1.48 -9.47 14.59
C VAL A 436 -2.53 -9.41 13.48
N SER A 437 -2.16 -9.87 12.32
CA SER A 437 -2.92 -9.77 11.07
C SER A 437 -3.38 -11.15 10.56
N ALA A 438 -3.85 -11.21 9.34
CA ALA A 438 -4.32 -12.46 8.74
C ALA A 438 -3.24 -13.54 8.70
N TYR A 439 -1.98 -13.17 8.47
CA TYR A 439 -0.88 -14.11 8.39
C TYR A 439 -0.67 -14.86 9.71
N GLU A 440 -0.55 -14.15 10.83
CA GLU A 440 -0.31 -14.74 12.16
C GLU A 440 -1.50 -15.58 12.60
N VAL A 441 -2.72 -15.06 12.45
CA VAL A 441 -3.95 -15.79 12.85
C VAL A 441 -4.10 -17.09 12.06
N LEU A 442 -3.87 -17.07 10.75
CA LEU A 442 -3.98 -18.26 9.90
C LEU A 442 -2.83 -19.26 10.13
N ALA A 443 -1.62 -18.76 10.46
CA ALA A 443 -0.50 -19.62 10.83
C ALA A 443 -0.77 -20.36 12.13
N ASP A 444 -1.26 -19.68 13.16
CA ASP A 444 -1.63 -20.27 14.45
C ASP A 444 -2.76 -21.32 14.30
N GLU A 445 -3.80 -21.00 13.51
CA GLU A 445 -4.88 -21.96 13.21
C GLU A 445 -4.36 -23.20 12.49
N THR A 446 -3.46 -23.02 11.52
CA THR A 446 -2.87 -24.14 10.77
C THR A 446 -2.04 -25.03 11.70
N GLN A 447 -1.22 -24.42 12.55
CA GLN A 447 -0.42 -25.17 13.53
C GLN A 447 -1.31 -25.92 14.52
N ALA A 448 -2.33 -25.28 15.06
CA ALA A 448 -3.27 -25.92 15.98
C ALA A 448 -4.01 -27.11 15.32
N ALA A 449 -4.39 -26.97 14.04
CA ALA A 449 -5.02 -28.06 13.28
C ALA A 449 -4.06 -29.22 13.03
N GLU A 450 -2.79 -28.94 12.70
CA GLU A 450 -1.76 -29.98 12.53
C GLU A 450 -1.48 -30.72 13.83
N GLU A 451 -1.38 -30.01 14.96
CA GLU A 451 -1.19 -30.60 16.29
C GLU A 451 -2.38 -31.50 16.69
N ALA A 452 -3.62 -31.02 16.44
CA ALA A 452 -4.82 -31.83 16.70
C ALA A 452 -4.87 -33.09 15.84
N LEU A 453 -4.50 -33.00 14.56
CA LEU A 453 -4.44 -34.13 13.65
C LEU A 453 -3.34 -35.14 14.07
N ALA A 454 -2.20 -34.64 14.55
CA ALA A 454 -1.13 -35.49 15.06
C ALA A 454 -1.57 -36.25 16.31
N GLN A 455 -2.23 -35.58 17.26
CA GLN A 455 -2.77 -36.21 18.47
C GLN A 455 -3.86 -37.24 18.14
N GLU A 456 -4.72 -36.97 17.17
CA GLU A 456 -5.75 -37.94 16.75
C GLU A 456 -5.13 -39.17 16.08
N ARG A 457 -4.09 -38.98 15.26
CA ARG A 457 -3.33 -40.12 14.67
C ARG A 457 -2.67 -40.97 15.74
N GLU A 458 -2.03 -40.33 16.72
CA GLU A 458 -1.39 -41.06 17.84
C GLU A 458 -2.43 -41.85 18.65
N ARG A 459 -3.58 -41.24 18.97
CA ARG A 459 -4.68 -41.93 19.65
C ARG A 459 -5.20 -43.13 18.85
N LEU A 460 -5.39 -42.99 17.54
CA LEU A 460 -5.84 -44.06 16.66
C LEU A 460 -4.80 -45.22 16.56
N GLU A 461 -3.51 -44.89 16.59
CA GLU A 461 -2.45 -45.88 16.62
C GLU A 461 -2.39 -46.62 17.96
N GLU A 462 -2.56 -45.92 19.08
CA GLU A 462 -2.66 -46.53 20.40
C GLU A 462 -3.88 -47.47 20.52
N GLU A 463 -5.06 -47.02 20.04
CA GLU A 463 -6.26 -47.86 20.00
C GLU A 463 -6.04 -49.13 19.15
N LYS A 464 -5.37 -49.03 18.00
CA LYS A 464 -5.02 -50.21 17.17
C LYS A 464 -4.06 -51.14 17.88
N ARG A 465 -3.02 -50.60 18.56
CA ARG A 465 -2.07 -51.41 19.34
C ARG A 465 -2.78 -52.14 20.50
N ALA A 466 -3.61 -51.42 21.25
CA ALA A 466 -4.40 -51.99 22.35
C ALA A 466 -5.33 -53.11 21.86
N ALA A 467 -6.04 -52.90 20.74
CA ALA A 467 -6.91 -53.91 20.14
C ALA A 467 -6.13 -55.16 19.65
N GLU A 468 -4.92 -54.95 19.12
CA GLU A 468 -4.06 -56.04 18.67
C GLU A 468 -3.46 -56.84 19.84
N GLU A 469 -3.06 -56.18 20.93
CA GLU A 469 -2.65 -56.78 22.19
C GLU A 469 -3.79 -57.59 22.86
N GLU A 470 -4.99 -57.03 22.90
CA GLU A 470 -6.16 -57.74 23.43
C GLU A 470 -6.46 -59.00 22.61
N LYS A 471 -6.38 -58.93 21.28
CA LYS A 471 -6.56 -60.06 20.37
C LYS A 471 -5.47 -61.13 20.58
N GLN A 472 -4.23 -60.70 20.83
CA GLN A 472 -3.14 -61.64 21.16
C GLN A 472 -3.36 -62.30 22.53
N ARG A 473 -3.77 -61.53 23.57
CA ARG A 473 -4.11 -62.05 24.90
C ARG A 473 -5.24 -63.05 24.84
N ARG A 474 -6.30 -62.81 24.07
CA ARG A 474 -7.40 -63.76 23.85
C ARG A 474 -6.93 -65.04 23.19
N LYS A 475 -6.10 -64.98 22.15
CA LYS A 475 -5.51 -66.11 21.48
C LYS A 475 -4.60 -66.94 22.42
N GLN A 476 -3.81 -66.25 23.25
CA GLN A 476 -2.96 -66.88 24.24
C GLN A 476 -3.78 -67.59 25.32
N ALA A 477 -4.82 -66.91 25.85
CA ALA A 477 -5.73 -67.52 26.85
C ALA A 477 -6.44 -68.77 26.30
N GLU A 478 -6.96 -68.74 25.07
CA GLU A 478 -7.56 -69.88 24.40
C GLU A 478 -6.57 -71.01 24.18
N ALA A 479 -5.30 -70.68 23.85
CA ALA A 479 -4.25 -71.72 23.70
C ALA A 479 -3.87 -72.34 25.04
N ASP A 480 -3.79 -71.52 26.09
CA ASP A 480 -3.48 -72.02 27.45
C ASP A 480 -4.62 -72.85 28.02
N GLU A 481 -5.88 -72.47 27.78
CA GLU A 481 -7.07 -73.24 28.14
C GLU A 481 -7.09 -74.62 27.43
N LYS A 482 -6.84 -74.66 26.13
CA LYS A 482 -6.72 -75.90 25.36
C LYS A 482 -5.56 -76.81 25.87
N ARG A 483 -4.45 -76.17 26.32
CA ARG A 483 -3.32 -76.87 26.89
C ARG A 483 -3.64 -77.47 28.27
N ALA A 484 -4.34 -76.71 29.10
CA ALA A 484 -4.84 -77.16 30.40
C ALA A 484 -5.81 -78.36 30.25
N GLN A 485 -6.80 -78.25 29.34
CA GLN A 485 -7.73 -79.36 29.04
C GLN A 485 -7.02 -80.60 28.56
N LYS A 486 -6.00 -80.47 27.69
CA LYS A 486 -5.21 -81.63 27.25
C LYS A 486 -4.45 -82.30 28.40
N LEU A 487 -3.87 -81.49 29.31
CA LEU A 487 -3.16 -82.03 30.50
C LEU A 487 -4.13 -82.72 31.47
N GLU A 488 -5.33 -82.16 31.65
CA GLU A 488 -6.37 -82.78 32.49
C GLU A 488 -6.87 -84.08 31.87
N ASP A 489 -7.11 -84.15 30.58
CA ASP A 489 -7.47 -85.39 29.86
C ASP A 489 -6.37 -86.43 29.91
N GLU A 490 -5.10 -86.04 29.81
CA GLU A 490 -3.98 -86.97 29.99
C GLU A 490 -3.86 -87.49 31.44
N ALA A 491 -4.05 -86.59 32.41
CA ALA A 491 -4.07 -86.94 33.82
C ALA A 491 -5.22 -87.91 34.12
N ARG A 492 -6.40 -87.67 33.59
CA ARG A 492 -7.57 -88.57 33.71
C ARG A 492 -7.34 -89.94 33.08
N ARG A 493 -6.73 -89.96 31.91
CA ARG A 493 -6.33 -91.24 31.26
C ARG A 493 -5.28 -91.96 32.04
N ARG A 494 -4.31 -91.29 32.68
CA ARG A 494 -3.29 -91.93 33.55
C ARG A 494 -3.92 -92.48 34.83
N ALA A 495 -4.83 -91.68 35.46
CA ALA A 495 -5.56 -92.15 36.64
C ALA A 495 -6.42 -93.43 36.34
N GLN A 496 -7.15 -93.40 35.21
CA GLN A 496 -7.94 -94.52 34.75
C GLN A 496 -7.10 -95.76 34.46
N LYS A 497 -5.90 -95.65 33.87
CA LYS A 497 -4.97 -96.73 33.65
C LYS A 497 -4.42 -97.32 34.96
N LEU A 498 -4.13 -96.48 35.94
CA LEU A 498 -3.70 -96.91 37.27
C LEU A 498 -4.82 -97.62 37.99
N GLU A 499 -6.05 -97.14 37.94
CA GLU A 499 -7.22 -97.83 38.54
C GLU A 499 -7.51 -99.17 37.87
N ASP A 500 -7.38 -99.25 36.54
CA ASP A 500 -7.50 -100.52 35.81
C ASP A 500 -6.36 -101.49 36.13
N GLU A 501 -5.12 -101.01 36.35
CA GLU A 501 -4.01 -101.88 36.82
C GLU A 501 -4.21 -102.37 38.25
N GLU A 502 -4.67 -101.49 39.13
CA GLU A 502 -5.01 -101.90 40.51
C GLU A 502 -6.14 -102.94 40.55
N ARG A 503 -7.22 -102.75 39.77
CA ARG A 503 -8.29 -103.71 39.59
C ARG A 503 -7.75 -105.06 39.09
N ARG A 504 -6.88 -105.04 38.11
CA ARG A 504 -6.24 -106.32 37.60
C ARG A 504 -5.35 -106.94 38.62
N ARG A 505 -4.63 -106.13 39.45
CA ARG A 505 -3.83 -106.67 40.56
C ARG A 505 -4.71 -107.32 41.66
N ALA A 506 -5.78 -106.61 42.05
CA ALA A 506 -6.76 -107.10 43.03
C ALA A 506 -7.42 -108.40 42.54
N GLN A 507 -7.86 -108.43 41.27
CA GLN A 507 -8.45 -109.62 40.65
C GLN A 507 -7.47 -110.84 40.61
N LYS A 508 -6.18 -110.56 40.31
CA LYS A 508 -5.15 -111.62 40.36
C LYS A 508 -4.92 -112.12 41.76
N LEU A 509 -4.91 -111.26 42.76
CA LEU A 509 -4.78 -111.64 44.15
C LEU A 509 -6.00 -112.44 44.66
N GLU A 510 -7.20 -112.11 44.22
CA GLU A 510 -8.43 -112.83 44.52
C GLU A 510 -8.45 -114.20 43.85
N ASP A 511 -8.05 -114.28 42.59
CA ASP A 511 -7.91 -115.56 41.87
C ASP A 511 -6.82 -116.45 42.48
N GLU A 512 -5.67 -115.87 42.94
CA GLU A 512 -4.64 -116.67 43.69
C GLU A 512 -5.15 -117.12 45.04
N ALA A 513 -5.87 -116.25 45.75
CA ALA A 513 -6.47 -116.67 47.04
C ALA A 513 -7.52 -117.76 46.85
N ARG A 514 -8.34 -117.71 45.82
CA ARG A 514 -9.34 -118.71 45.46
C ARG A 514 -8.66 -120.07 45.09
N ARG A 515 -7.60 -120.03 44.31
CA ARG A 515 -6.80 -121.23 43.98
C ARG A 515 -6.10 -121.84 45.19
N LYS A 516 -5.66 -120.98 46.14
CA LYS A 516 -5.11 -121.45 47.40
C LYS A 516 -6.20 -122.13 48.26
N ALA A 517 -7.37 -121.52 48.35
CA ALA A 517 -8.50 -122.11 49.08
C ALA A 517 -9.00 -123.42 48.45
N GLU A 518 -9.05 -123.53 47.14
CA GLU A 518 -9.36 -124.83 46.43
C GLU A 518 -8.31 -125.89 46.67
N ARG A 519 -7.01 -125.54 46.65
CA ARG A 519 -5.92 -126.44 46.97
C ARG A 519 -5.93 -126.96 48.47
N GLU A 520 -6.30 -126.12 49.38
CA GLU A 520 -6.50 -126.43 50.79
C GLU A 520 -7.71 -127.37 51.00
N LYS A 521 -8.83 -127.11 50.22
CA LYS A 521 -9.97 -128.10 50.25
C LYS A 521 -9.62 -129.38 49.65
N GLU A 522 -8.90 -129.43 48.53
CA GLU A 522 -8.43 -130.69 47.93
C GLU A 522 -7.46 -131.45 48.85
N LYS A 523 -6.62 -130.83 49.66
CA LYS A 523 -5.75 -131.46 50.65
C LYS A 523 -6.56 -131.94 51.82
N LYS A 524 -7.57 -131.33 52.31
CA LYS A 524 -8.43 -131.84 53.39
C LYS A 524 -9.28 -133.03 52.96
N GLU A 525 -9.76 -133.05 51.73
CA GLU A 525 -10.52 -134.12 51.15
C GLU A 525 -9.61 -135.36 50.85
N ALA A 526 -8.28 -135.16 50.71
CA ALA A 526 -7.32 -136.22 50.52
C ALA A 526 -6.79 -136.83 51.84
N GLU A 527 -6.95 -136.15 53.00
CA GLU A 527 -6.60 -136.64 54.34
C GLU A 527 -7.75 -137.45 55.03
N GLU A 528 -9.04 -137.31 54.46
CA GLU A 528 -10.20 -138.03 54.95
C GLU A 528 -10.51 -139.34 54.17
N LYS A 529 -9.63 -139.83 53.28
CA LYS A 529 -9.71 -141.07 52.61
C LYS A 529 -8.51 -141.92 53.07
#